data_c965950da46657b7cefa87f3c4efa9db
#
_entry.id   c965950da46657b7cefa87f3c4efa9db
#
_cell.length_a   1.000
_cell.length_b   1.000
_cell.length_c   1.000
_cell.angle_alpha   90.00
_cell.angle_beta   90.00
_cell.angle_gamma   90.00
#
_symmetry.space_group_name_H-M   'P 1'
#
loop_
_entity.id
_entity.type
_entity.pdbx_description
1 polymer ?
#
loop_
_entity_poly.entity_id
_entity_poly.type
_entity_poly.pdbx_seq_one_letter_code
_entity_poly.pdbx_strand_id
1 'polypeptide(L)'
;MTKCKVIALANQKGGTAKTTTTLNLGIGLAHQGRKVLLVDADPQGDLTTALGWTNADSLPITLETQMKKILQDEPFVYNEGILHHEEGVDIIPTNIELSGMEISLVNAMSREQTLKLYLADLKKDYDYILIDCMPSLGMLTINALAAADSVIVPVQAHYLPLKGMTQLMKTIGKVQRHLNPNLKIDGVLLTLADMRTKLARTTEDSLRENYGKHIRIFKAIIPVAITAAESSAAGQSIYEYDKNGTVAKAYAEFTREVIQCGEKQRNKHESSLSR
;
A
#
# COMPACT_ATOMS: atom_id res chain seq x y z
N MET A 1 -0.04 6.14 -23.51
CA MET A 1 -0.70 6.13 -22.18
C MET A 1 0.26 5.52 -21.19
N THR A 2 0.54 6.18 -20.09
CA THR A 2 1.35 5.62 -18.99
C THR A 2 0.60 4.44 -18.40
N LYS A 3 1.25 3.27 -18.32
CA LYS A 3 0.64 2.08 -17.71
C LYS A 3 0.47 2.34 -16.21
N CYS A 4 -0.72 2.17 -15.67
CA CYS A 4 -1.01 2.26 -14.24
C CYS A 4 -0.08 1.34 -13.44
N LYS A 5 0.42 1.81 -12.31
CA LYS A 5 1.26 1.02 -11.40
C LYS A 5 0.48 0.71 -10.11
N VAL A 6 0.29 -0.58 -9.84
CA VAL A 6 -0.36 -1.05 -8.60
C VAL A 6 0.71 -1.41 -7.58
N ILE A 7 0.65 -0.80 -6.40
CA ILE A 7 1.62 -1.00 -5.31
C ILE A 7 0.88 -1.47 -4.06
N ALA A 8 1.25 -2.63 -3.52
CA ALA A 8 0.77 -3.08 -2.22
C ALA A 8 1.72 -2.60 -1.11
N LEU A 9 1.17 -2.03 -0.04
CA LEU A 9 1.91 -1.72 1.18
C LEU A 9 1.65 -2.84 2.19
N ALA A 10 2.61 -3.73 2.37
CA ALA A 10 2.41 -4.97 3.12
C ALA A 10 3.49 -5.19 4.19
N ASN A 11 3.05 -5.55 5.38
CA ASN A 11 3.88 -6.11 6.44
C ASN A 11 2.98 -6.92 7.40
N GLN A 12 3.44 -8.10 7.79
CA GLN A 12 2.73 -8.96 8.75
C GLN A 12 2.62 -8.32 10.14
N LYS A 13 3.56 -7.45 10.51
CA LYS A 13 3.54 -6.77 11.80
C LYS A 13 2.57 -5.58 11.76
N GLY A 14 1.73 -5.47 12.80
CA GLY A 14 0.92 -4.28 13.06
C GLY A 14 1.77 -3.09 13.51
N GLY A 15 1.25 -1.88 13.37
CA GLY A 15 1.91 -0.65 13.83
C GLY A 15 3.19 -0.28 13.08
N THR A 16 3.35 -0.71 11.83
CA THR A 16 4.51 -0.36 10.98
C THR A 16 4.25 0.85 10.09
N ALA A 17 3.21 1.61 10.37
CA ALA A 17 2.76 2.78 9.60
C ALA A 17 2.40 2.47 8.13
N LYS A 18 1.81 1.29 7.83
CA LYS A 18 1.31 0.95 6.49
C LYS A 18 0.28 1.98 6.01
N THR A 19 -0.80 2.12 6.76
CA THR A 19 -1.91 3.03 6.49
C THR A 19 -1.46 4.48 6.34
N THR A 20 -0.67 4.99 7.30
CA THR A 20 -0.09 6.33 7.24
C THR A 20 0.79 6.51 6.00
N THR A 21 1.54 5.48 5.62
CA THR A 21 2.39 5.50 4.42
C THR A 21 1.55 5.46 3.15
N THR A 22 0.49 4.65 3.09
CA THR A 22 -0.43 4.57 1.95
C THR A 22 -1.08 5.93 1.69
N LEU A 23 -1.63 6.54 2.75
CA LEU A 23 -2.26 7.86 2.71
C LEU A 23 -1.28 8.92 2.20
N ASN A 24 -0.14 9.09 2.88
CA ASN A 24 0.78 10.18 2.57
C ASN A 24 1.57 9.96 1.27
N LEU A 25 1.85 8.72 0.87
CA LEU A 25 2.40 8.42 -0.46
C LEU A 25 1.36 8.76 -1.54
N GLY A 26 0.10 8.38 -1.34
CA GLY A 26 -0.98 8.65 -2.31
C GLY A 26 -1.16 10.15 -2.55
N ILE A 27 -1.33 10.91 -1.49
CA ILE A 27 -1.47 12.38 -1.58
C ILE A 27 -0.19 13.03 -2.12
N GLY A 28 0.99 12.54 -1.70
CA GLY A 28 2.26 13.00 -2.26
C GLY A 28 2.39 12.77 -3.77
N LEU A 29 1.87 11.65 -4.29
CA LEU A 29 1.79 11.38 -5.73
C LEU A 29 0.78 12.30 -6.43
N ALA A 30 -0.38 12.56 -5.81
CA ALA A 30 -1.38 13.49 -6.33
C ALA A 30 -0.82 14.92 -6.43
N HIS A 31 -0.06 15.38 -5.44
CA HIS A 31 0.67 16.66 -5.49
C HIS A 31 1.73 16.73 -6.60
N GLN A 32 2.16 15.59 -7.14
CA GLN A 32 3.02 15.50 -8.33
C GLN A 32 2.20 15.34 -9.63
N GLY A 33 0.89 15.64 -9.59
CA GLY A 33 -0.01 15.61 -10.75
C GLY A 33 -0.36 14.20 -11.22
N ARG A 34 -0.23 13.17 -10.37
CA ARG A 34 -0.63 11.80 -10.70
C ARG A 34 -2.07 11.54 -10.27
N LYS A 35 -2.81 10.80 -11.09
CA LYS A 35 -4.13 10.28 -10.71
C LYS A 35 -3.92 9.05 -9.82
N VAL A 36 -4.41 9.10 -8.58
CA VAL A 36 -4.15 8.09 -7.57
C VAL A 36 -5.45 7.53 -6.99
N LEU A 37 -5.54 6.20 -6.97
CA LEU A 37 -6.57 5.46 -6.25
C LEU A 37 -5.94 4.76 -5.05
N LEU A 38 -6.53 4.95 -3.90
CA LEU A 38 -6.22 4.22 -2.67
C LEU A 38 -7.23 3.08 -2.51
N VAL A 39 -6.78 1.93 -2.05
CA VAL A 39 -7.63 0.77 -1.76
C VAL A 39 -7.41 0.38 -0.32
N ASP A 40 -8.41 0.54 0.50
CA ASP A 40 -8.37 0.09 1.88
C ASP A 40 -8.71 -1.41 1.94
N ALA A 41 -7.68 -2.24 2.11
CA ALA A 41 -7.82 -3.70 2.19
C ALA A 41 -7.55 -4.24 3.62
N ASP A 42 -7.72 -3.38 4.63
CA ASP A 42 -7.74 -3.76 6.04
C ASP A 42 -9.17 -3.63 6.58
N PRO A 43 -9.80 -4.71 7.11
CA PRO A 43 -11.15 -4.65 7.70
C PRO A 43 -11.31 -3.63 8.84
N GLN A 44 -10.21 -3.14 9.41
CA GLN A 44 -10.29 -2.08 10.43
C GLN A 44 -10.71 -0.73 9.84
N GLY A 45 -10.59 -0.52 8.53
CA GLY A 45 -11.00 0.71 7.85
C GLY A 45 -10.19 1.93 8.24
N ASP A 46 -8.95 1.71 8.71
CA ASP A 46 -8.11 2.79 9.22
C ASP A 46 -7.75 3.81 8.14
N LEU A 47 -7.54 3.38 6.89
CA LEU A 47 -7.26 4.29 5.78
C LEU A 47 -8.50 5.12 5.41
N THR A 48 -9.66 4.49 5.38
CA THR A 48 -10.96 5.13 5.14
C THR A 48 -11.23 6.20 6.19
N THR A 49 -11.05 5.86 7.47
CA THR A 49 -11.22 6.79 8.59
C THR A 49 -10.20 7.93 8.56
N ALA A 50 -8.92 7.62 8.28
CA ALA A 50 -7.84 8.61 8.22
C ALA A 50 -7.98 9.62 7.07
N LEU A 51 -8.83 9.34 6.09
CA LEU A 51 -9.24 10.26 5.01
C LEU A 51 -10.58 10.96 5.32
N GLY A 52 -11.09 10.91 6.56
CA GLY A 52 -12.24 11.67 7.02
C GLY A 52 -13.58 10.93 6.99
N TRP A 53 -13.67 9.72 6.44
CA TRP A 53 -14.91 8.91 6.45
C TRP A 53 -15.03 8.12 7.77
N THR A 54 -15.35 8.83 8.87
CA THR A 54 -15.37 8.26 10.23
C THR A 54 -16.51 7.28 10.49
N ASN A 55 -17.55 7.29 9.65
CA ASN A 55 -18.68 6.34 9.74
C ASN A 55 -18.67 5.37 8.56
N ALA A 56 -17.59 4.63 8.40
CA ALA A 56 -17.38 3.71 7.29
C ALA A 56 -18.46 2.60 7.21
N ASP A 57 -19.02 2.19 8.36
CA ASP A 57 -20.08 1.18 8.42
C ASP A 57 -21.41 1.63 7.79
N SER A 58 -21.60 2.93 7.57
CA SER A 58 -22.77 3.45 6.87
C SER A 58 -22.60 3.55 5.35
N LEU A 59 -21.42 3.25 4.82
CA LEU A 59 -21.17 3.31 3.39
C LEU A 59 -21.87 2.15 2.68
N PRO A 60 -22.71 2.44 1.66
CA PRO A 60 -23.50 1.41 1.00
C PRO A 60 -22.67 0.49 0.11
N ILE A 61 -21.51 0.98 -0.36
CA ILE A 61 -20.63 0.25 -1.28
C ILE A 61 -19.20 0.38 -0.79
N THR A 62 -18.59 -0.76 -0.54
CA THR A 62 -17.22 -0.89 -0.02
C THR A 62 -16.44 -1.89 -0.88
N LEU A 63 -15.17 -2.09 -0.57
CA LEU A 63 -14.34 -3.12 -1.19
C LEU A 63 -14.97 -4.51 -1.05
N GLU A 64 -15.55 -4.83 0.13
CA GLU A 64 -16.27 -6.10 0.36
C GLU A 64 -17.39 -6.28 -0.65
N THR A 65 -18.24 -5.27 -0.80
CA THR A 65 -19.39 -5.30 -1.71
C THR A 65 -18.97 -5.63 -3.15
N GLN A 66 -17.92 -5.00 -3.64
CA GLN A 66 -17.44 -5.20 -5.01
C GLN A 66 -16.75 -6.57 -5.18
N MET A 67 -15.94 -7.00 -4.22
CA MET A 67 -15.31 -8.31 -4.26
C MET A 67 -16.35 -9.44 -4.20
N LYS A 68 -17.41 -9.28 -3.42
CA LYS A 68 -18.49 -10.25 -3.30
C LYS A 68 -19.27 -10.40 -4.60
N LYS A 69 -19.60 -9.30 -5.28
CA LYS A 69 -20.25 -9.35 -6.61
C LYS A 69 -19.40 -10.17 -7.60
N ILE A 70 -18.08 -9.98 -7.61
CA ILE A 70 -17.17 -10.74 -8.48
C ILE A 70 -17.18 -12.24 -8.14
N LEU A 71 -17.16 -12.59 -6.84
CA LEU A 71 -17.20 -14.00 -6.41
C LEU A 71 -18.51 -14.71 -6.76
N GLN A 72 -19.60 -13.95 -6.88
CA GLN A 72 -20.93 -14.44 -7.17
C GLN A 72 -21.28 -14.35 -8.67
N ASP A 73 -20.33 -13.94 -9.52
CA ASP A 73 -20.54 -13.65 -10.95
C ASP A 73 -21.69 -12.65 -11.18
N GLU A 74 -21.91 -11.73 -10.23
CA GLU A 74 -22.93 -10.69 -10.32
C GLU A 74 -22.43 -9.48 -11.12
N PRO A 75 -23.33 -8.79 -11.85
CA PRO A 75 -22.98 -7.53 -12.51
C PRO A 75 -22.53 -6.48 -11.50
N PHE A 76 -21.45 -5.77 -11.82
CA PHE A 76 -20.96 -4.66 -11.01
C PHE A 76 -20.50 -3.47 -11.87
N VAL A 77 -20.58 -2.29 -11.31
CA VAL A 77 -20.03 -1.07 -11.91
C VAL A 77 -18.68 -0.79 -11.25
N TYR A 78 -17.62 -0.83 -12.02
CA TYR A 78 -16.24 -0.86 -11.52
C TYR A 78 -15.85 0.38 -10.70
N ASN A 79 -16.45 1.56 -10.97
CA ASN A 79 -16.19 2.82 -10.27
C ASN A 79 -17.28 3.16 -9.24
N GLU A 80 -18.26 2.29 -9.01
CA GLU A 80 -19.29 2.50 -8.01
C GLU A 80 -18.69 2.39 -6.59
N GLY A 81 -18.99 3.37 -5.72
CA GLY A 81 -18.50 3.39 -4.35
C GLY A 81 -17.11 4.03 -4.18
N ILE A 82 -16.50 4.54 -5.26
CA ILE A 82 -15.26 5.33 -5.15
C ILE A 82 -15.59 6.69 -4.53
N LEU A 83 -14.87 7.05 -3.48
CA LEU A 83 -14.99 8.34 -2.80
C LEU A 83 -13.84 9.25 -3.21
N HIS A 84 -14.13 10.56 -3.34
CA HIS A 84 -13.17 11.56 -3.77
C HIS A 84 -12.73 12.40 -2.57
N HIS A 85 -11.44 12.46 -2.31
CA HIS A 85 -10.86 13.27 -1.24
C HIS A 85 -10.38 14.63 -1.77
N GLU A 86 -10.56 15.69 -0.96
CA GLU A 86 -10.23 17.08 -1.34
C GLU A 86 -8.74 17.29 -1.67
N GLU A 87 -7.84 16.49 -1.13
CA GLU A 87 -6.41 16.51 -1.46
C GLU A 87 -6.06 15.76 -2.76
N GLY A 88 -7.04 15.43 -3.60
CA GLY A 88 -6.85 14.95 -4.98
C GLY A 88 -6.56 13.46 -5.13
N VAL A 89 -6.92 12.65 -4.17
CA VAL A 89 -6.91 11.18 -4.27
C VAL A 89 -8.31 10.63 -4.23
N ASP A 90 -8.50 9.46 -4.86
CA ASP A 90 -9.70 8.67 -4.76
C ASP A 90 -9.46 7.47 -3.83
N ILE A 91 -10.51 6.97 -3.18
CA ILE A 91 -10.44 5.78 -2.33
C ILE A 91 -11.59 4.81 -2.60
N ILE A 92 -11.25 3.51 -2.66
CA ILE A 92 -12.19 2.43 -2.43
C ILE A 92 -12.22 2.17 -0.93
N PRO A 93 -13.31 2.55 -0.24
CA PRO A 93 -13.41 2.44 1.21
C PRO A 93 -13.66 1.00 1.64
N THR A 94 -13.41 0.74 2.92
CA THR A 94 -13.79 -0.52 3.56
C THR A 94 -14.38 -0.28 4.95
N ASN A 95 -14.95 -1.36 5.49
CA ASN A 95 -15.46 -1.43 6.84
C ASN A 95 -15.23 -2.85 7.39
N ILE A 96 -15.77 -3.14 8.58
CA ILE A 96 -15.59 -4.42 9.27
C ILE A 96 -16.14 -5.62 8.50
N GLU A 97 -17.09 -5.42 7.56
CA GLU A 97 -17.68 -6.48 6.75
C GLU A 97 -16.65 -7.18 5.86
N LEU A 98 -15.55 -6.47 5.50
CA LEU A 98 -14.44 -7.06 4.73
C LEU A 98 -13.80 -8.26 5.47
N SER A 99 -13.93 -8.35 6.79
CA SER A 99 -13.46 -9.51 7.55
C SER A 99 -14.13 -10.82 7.12
N GLY A 100 -15.39 -10.73 6.69
CA GLY A 100 -16.16 -11.88 6.16
C GLY A 100 -15.61 -12.42 4.84
N MET A 101 -14.87 -11.59 4.07
CA MET A 101 -14.24 -12.01 2.82
C MET A 101 -13.14 -13.05 3.02
N GLU A 102 -12.42 -13.04 4.14
CA GLU A 102 -11.45 -14.09 4.46
C GLU A 102 -12.09 -15.49 4.44
N ILE A 103 -13.31 -15.61 4.97
CA ILE A 103 -14.07 -16.86 5.00
C ILE A 103 -14.66 -17.17 3.63
N SER A 104 -15.28 -16.19 2.97
CA SER A 104 -15.91 -16.33 1.65
C SER A 104 -14.92 -16.79 0.58
N LEU A 105 -13.71 -16.27 0.62
CA LEU A 105 -12.62 -16.62 -0.29
C LEU A 105 -12.13 -18.07 -0.11
N VAL A 106 -12.27 -18.70 1.06
CA VAL A 106 -11.73 -20.06 1.31
C VAL A 106 -12.27 -21.09 0.32
N ASN A 107 -13.56 -21.00 -0.03
CA ASN A 107 -14.22 -21.98 -0.87
C ASN A 107 -14.47 -21.50 -2.30
N ALA A 108 -14.01 -20.30 -2.67
CA ALA A 108 -14.25 -19.72 -3.98
C ALA A 108 -13.23 -20.21 -5.02
N MET A 109 -13.67 -20.35 -6.26
CA MET A 109 -12.76 -20.57 -7.40
C MET A 109 -12.00 -19.27 -7.69
N SER A 110 -10.72 -19.40 -8.10
CA SER A 110 -9.85 -18.26 -8.43
C SER A 110 -9.74 -17.20 -7.34
N ARG A 111 -9.97 -17.58 -6.11
CA ARG A 111 -10.06 -16.76 -4.90
C ARG A 111 -8.92 -15.76 -4.70
N GLU A 112 -7.73 -16.08 -5.22
CA GLU A 112 -6.56 -15.22 -5.12
C GLU A 112 -6.55 -14.09 -6.17
N GLN A 113 -7.44 -14.12 -7.16
CA GLN A 113 -7.50 -13.19 -8.29
C GLN A 113 -8.65 -12.18 -8.18
N THR A 114 -9.50 -12.27 -7.16
CA THR A 114 -10.74 -11.46 -7.05
C THR A 114 -10.45 -9.97 -7.06
N LEU A 115 -9.49 -9.50 -6.24
CA LEU A 115 -9.09 -8.09 -6.24
C LEU A 115 -8.44 -7.67 -7.55
N LYS A 116 -7.65 -8.54 -8.17
CA LYS A 116 -7.04 -8.27 -9.48
C LYS A 116 -8.07 -8.07 -10.57
N LEU A 117 -9.13 -8.88 -10.59
CA LEU A 117 -10.25 -8.76 -11.51
C LEU A 117 -10.98 -7.42 -11.30
N TYR A 118 -11.26 -7.06 -10.05
CA TYR A 118 -11.89 -5.79 -9.72
C TYR A 118 -11.07 -4.59 -10.22
N LEU A 119 -9.76 -4.59 -9.97
CA LEU A 119 -8.89 -3.47 -10.33
C LEU A 119 -8.58 -3.38 -11.83
N ALA A 120 -8.92 -4.40 -12.63
CA ALA A 120 -8.51 -4.48 -14.04
C ALA A 120 -9.03 -3.30 -14.88
N ASP A 121 -10.29 -2.91 -14.68
CA ASP A 121 -10.89 -1.78 -15.40
C ASP A 121 -10.46 -0.43 -14.83
N LEU A 122 -10.29 -0.33 -13.53
CA LEU A 122 -9.83 0.88 -12.84
C LEU A 122 -8.43 1.34 -13.28
N LYS A 123 -7.56 0.41 -13.67
CA LYS A 123 -6.20 0.73 -14.17
C LYS A 123 -6.16 1.67 -15.38
N LYS A 124 -7.28 1.87 -16.05
CA LYS A 124 -7.39 2.77 -17.22
C LYS A 124 -7.46 4.24 -16.80
N ASP A 125 -7.95 4.50 -15.59
CA ASP A 125 -8.30 5.83 -15.10
C ASP A 125 -7.23 6.44 -14.19
N TYR A 126 -6.31 5.60 -13.66
CA TYR A 126 -5.30 6.01 -12.69
C TYR A 126 -3.87 5.76 -13.15
N ASP A 127 -2.94 6.61 -12.68
CA ASP A 127 -1.49 6.40 -12.82
C ASP A 127 -0.94 5.45 -11.76
N TYR A 128 -1.51 5.51 -10.54
CA TYR A 128 -1.15 4.67 -9.40
C TYR A 128 -2.38 4.15 -8.68
N ILE A 129 -2.32 2.90 -8.27
CA ILE A 129 -3.25 2.28 -7.30
C ILE A 129 -2.41 1.81 -6.12
N LEU A 130 -2.71 2.30 -4.92
CA LEU A 130 -2.02 1.91 -3.69
C LEU A 130 -2.96 1.06 -2.83
N ILE A 131 -2.54 -0.14 -2.45
CA ILE A 131 -3.34 -1.06 -1.65
C ILE A 131 -2.78 -1.09 -0.23
N ASP A 132 -3.55 -0.61 0.75
CA ASP A 132 -3.23 -0.74 2.18
C ASP A 132 -3.60 -2.13 2.68
N CYS A 133 -2.61 -2.95 3.03
CA CYS A 133 -2.84 -4.32 3.44
C CYS A 133 -2.97 -4.45 4.96
N MET A 134 -3.88 -5.31 5.41
CA MET A 134 -3.99 -5.70 6.82
C MET A 134 -2.68 -6.33 7.35
N PRO A 135 -2.43 -6.31 8.69
CA PRO A 135 -1.24 -6.89 9.28
C PRO A 135 -1.32 -8.44 9.40
N SER A 136 -1.56 -9.11 8.29
CA SER A 136 -1.64 -10.57 8.20
C SER A 136 -1.07 -11.06 6.86
N LEU A 137 -0.96 -12.37 6.70
CA LEU A 137 -0.61 -13.03 5.43
C LEU A 137 -1.79 -13.91 4.97
N GLY A 138 -3.03 -13.50 5.30
CA GLY A 138 -4.27 -14.16 4.91
C GLY A 138 -4.67 -13.92 3.45
N MET A 139 -5.89 -14.32 3.11
CA MET A 139 -6.38 -14.29 1.71
C MET A 139 -6.49 -12.87 1.16
N LEU A 140 -6.87 -11.88 1.97
CA LEU A 140 -6.92 -10.48 1.53
C LEU A 140 -5.52 -9.96 1.14
N THR A 141 -4.50 -10.24 1.95
CA THR A 141 -3.12 -9.88 1.61
C THR A 141 -2.62 -10.63 0.37
N ILE A 142 -2.97 -11.92 0.21
CA ILE A 142 -2.63 -12.68 -1.01
C ILE A 142 -3.30 -12.06 -2.23
N ASN A 143 -4.57 -11.63 -2.15
CA ASN A 143 -5.28 -10.92 -3.21
C ASN A 143 -4.58 -9.61 -3.56
N ALA A 144 -4.17 -8.81 -2.57
CA ALA A 144 -3.42 -7.57 -2.79
C ALA A 144 -2.10 -7.84 -3.54
N LEU A 145 -1.34 -8.86 -3.11
CA LEU A 145 -0.08 -9.24 -3.77
C LEU A 145 -0.29 -9.82 -5.18
N ALA A 146 -1.39 -10.55 -5.41
CA ALA A 146 -1.74 -11.08 -6.73
C ALA A 146 -2.14 -9.97 -7.71
N ALA A 147 -2.77 -8.89 -7.21
CA ALA A 147 -3.19 -7.73 -8.01
C ALA A 147 -2.06 -6.72 -8.26
N ALA A 148 -1.06 -6.66 -7.37
CA ALA A 148 0.00 -5.65 -7.39
C ALA A 148 1.08 -5.92 -8.44
N ASP A 149 1.65 -4.85 -9.00
CA ASP A 149 2.87 -4.89 -9.80
C ASP A 149 4.12 -4.90 -8.88
N SER A 150 4.01 -4.28 -7.70
CA SER A 150 5.10 -4.25 -6.73
C SER A 150 4.63 -4.11 -5.28
N VAL A 151 5.56 -4.39 -4.36
CA VAL A 151 5.34 -4.28 -2.92
C VAL A 151 6.33 -3.29 -2.33
N ILE A 152 5.83 -2.40 -1.48
CA ILE A 152 6.63 -1.60 -0.54
C ILE A 152 6.42 -2.19 0.85
N VAL A 153 7.51 -2.36 1.61
CA VAL A 153 7.48 -2.96 2.94
C VAL A 153 7.86 -1.91 3.99
N PRO A 154 6.88 -1.27 4.65
CA PRO A 154 7.15 -0.39 5.78
C PRO A 154 7.63 -1.21 6.99
N VAL A 155 8.74 -0.80 7.61
CA VAL A 155 9.40 -1.50 8.73
C VAL A 155 9.74 -0.53 9.83
N GLN A 156 9.24 -0.80 11.04
CA GLN A 156 9.51 0.03 12.21
C GLN A 156 10.94 -0.14 12.71
N ALA A 157 11.59 1.00 13.08
CA ALA A 157 12.98 1.04 13.53
C ALA A 157 13.21 0.60 15.00
N HIS A 158 12.25 -0.06 15.65
CA HIS A 158 12.30 -0.31 17.10
C HIS A 158 12.67 -1.71 17.52
N TYR A 159 12.49 -2.76 16.71
CA TYR A 159 12.74 -4.14 17.13
C TYR A 159 12.97 -5.06 15.94
N LEU A 160 13.91 -6.00 16.08
CA LEU A 160 14.31 -7.03 15.12
C LEU A 160 13.26 -7.28 14.00
N PRO A 161 13.34 -6.55 12.89
CA PRO A 161 12.37 -6.71 11.79
C PRO A 161 12.57 -8.02 11.03
N LEU A 162 13.69 -8.71 11.28
CA LEU A 162 14.19 -9.83 10.50
C LEU A 162 13.20 -11.02 10.44
N LYS A 163 12.53 -11.36 11.57
CA LYS A 163 11.65 -12.54 11.60
C LYS A 163 10.35 -12.31 10.79
N GLY A 164 9.73 -11.14 10.95
CA GLY A 164 8.52 -10.78 10.21
C GLY A 164 8.81 -10.56 8.71
N MET A 165 9.93 -9.91 8.38
CA MET A 165 10.37 -9.77 6.99
C MET A 165 10.61 -11.12 6.32
N THR A 166 11.30 -12.05 6.99
CA THR A 166 11.55 -13.40 6.42
C THR A 166 10.25 -14.11 6.06
N GLN A 167 9.24 -14.03 6.91
CA GLN A 167 7.93 -14.64 6.64
C GLN A 167 7.23 -13.97 5.46
N LEU A 168 7.21 -12.64 5.41
CA LEU A 168 6.65 -11.87 4.29
C LEU A 168 7.38 -12.20 2.98
N MET A 169 8.72 -12.25 2.98
CA MET A 169 9.52 -12.61 1.79
C MET A 169 9.19 -14.01 1.29
N LYS A 170 8.98 -14.98 2.20
CA LYS A 170 8.54 -16.33 1.83
C LYS A 170 7.15 -16.31 1.17
N THR A 171 6.22 -15.51 1.69
CA THR A 171 4.88 -15.36 1.10
C THR A 171 4.94 -14.70 -0.25
N ILE A 172 5.68 -13.59 -0.40
CA ILE A 172 5.90 -12.94 -1.70
C ILE A 172 6.49 -13.94 -2.70
N GLY A 173 7.50 -14.73 -2.31
CA GLY A 173 8.08 -15.75 -3.17
C GLY A 173 7.12 -16.87 -3.57
N LYS A 174 6.13 -17.22 -2.73
CA LYS A 174 5.05 -18.14 -3.11
C LYS A 174 4.10 -17.49 -4.12
N VAL A 175 3.69 -16.25 -3.87
CA VAL A 175 2.83 -15.49 -4.79
C VAL A 175 3.51 -15.33 -6.15
N GLN A 176 4.80 -14.99 -6.18
CA GLN A 176 5.58 -14.90 -7.43
C GLN A 176 5.59 -16.21 -8.22
N ARG A 177 5.73 -17.34 -7.55
CA ARG A 177 5.79 -18.66 -8.22
C ARG A 177 4.46 -19.15 -8.75
N HIS A 178 3.36 -18.84 -8.05
CA HIS A 178 2.09 -19.52 -8.32
C HIS A 178 0.98 -18.59 -8.83
N LEU A 179 1.04 -17.28 -8.54
CA LEU A 179 -0.07 -16.36 -8.77
C LEU A 179 0.31 -15.14 -9.62
N ASN A 180 1.47 -14.54 -9.34
CA ASN A 180 1.90 -13.30 -9.97
C ASN A 180 3.42 -13.29 -10.21
N PRO A 181 3.91 -13.91 -11.30
CA PRO A 181 5.34 -14.00 -11.59
C PRO A 181 6.04 -12.64 -11.79
N ASN A 182 5.27 -11.60 -12.09
CA ASN A 182 5.79 -10.25 -12.36
C ASN A 182 5.85 -9.37 -11.09
N LEU A 183 5.35 -9.85 -9.95
CA LEU A 183 5.40 -9.11 -8.69
C LEU A 183 6.85 -8.78 -8.31
N LYS A 184 7.14 -7.52 -8.03
CA LYS A 184 8.46 -7.05 -7.61
C LYS A 184 8.41 -6.50 -6.20
N ILE A 185 9.57 -6.40 -5.55
CA ILE A 185 9.73 -5.66 -4.30
C ILE A 185 10.38 -4.33 -4.65
N ASP A 186 9.62 -3.23 -4.56
CA ASP A 186 10.16 -1.88 -4.83
C ASP A 186 11.16 -1.46 -3.77
N GLY A 187 10.95 -1.89 -2.53
CA GLY A 187 11.89 -1.67 -1.44
C GLY A 187 11.28 -1.75 -0.05
N VAL A 188 12.15 -1.56 0.93
CA VAL A 188 11.82 -1.44 2.36
C VAL A 188 11.92 0.01 2.76
N LEU A 189 10.87 0.53 3.42
CA LEU A 189 10.82 1.87 4.00
C LEU A 189 10.98 1.78 5.52
N LEU A 190 12.01 2.41 6.07
CA LEU A 190 12.17 2.52 7.52
C LEU A 190 11.20 3.58 8.06
N THR A 191 10.35 3.19 9.02
CA THR A 191 9.28 4.03 9.57
C THR A 191 9.41 4.15 11.09
N LEU A 192 8.75 5.17 11.65
CA LEU A 192 8.70 5.44 13.10
C LEU A 192 10.10 5.41 13.73
N ALA A 193 11.05 6.04 13.04
CA ALA A 193 12.45 5.99 13.42
C ALA A 193 12.87 7.23 14.24
N ASP A 194 13.37 7.03 15.45
CA ASP A 194 14.14 8.05 16.14
C ASP A 194 15.64 7.79 15.91
N MET A 195 16.19 8.40 14.88
CA MET A 195 17.59 8.20 14.46
C MET A 195 18.63 8.74 15.46
N ARG A 196 18.21 9.40 16.55
CA ARG A 196 19.09 9.78 17.67
C ARG A 196 19.42 8.54 18.51
N THR A 197 18.57 7.51 18.48
CA THR A 197 18.76 6.29 19.26
C THR A 197 19.73 5.32 18.59
N LYS A 198 20.53 4.61 19.42
CA LYS A 198 21.42 3.53 18.96
C LYS A 198 20.60 2.40 18.30
N LEU A 199 19.41 2.11 18.84
CA LEU A 199 18.55 1.03 18.34
C LEU A 199 18.13 1.28 16.90
N ALA A 200 17.65 2.48 16.56
CA ALA A 200 17.22 2.82 15.20
C ALA A 200 18.38 2.72 14.20
N ARG A 201 19.55 3.23 14.55
CA ARG A 201 20.77 3.13 13.71
C ARG A 201 21.17 1.67 13.49
N THR A 202 21.25 0.87 14.56
CA THR A 202 21.57 -0.57 14.43
C THR A 202 20.54 -1.31 13.60
N THR A 203 19.26 -0.94 13.68
CA THR A 203 18.20 -1.53 12.85
C THR A 203 18.38 -1.18 11.37
N GLU A 204 18.70 0.08 11.07
CA GLU A 204 18.99 0.51 9.69
C GLU A 204 20.21 -0.23 9.13
N ASP A 205 21.32 -0.28 9.87
CA ASP A 205 22.54 -0.98 9.46
C ASP A 205 22.27 -2.46 9.19
N SER A 206 21.55 -3.14 10.12
CA SER A 206 21.17 -4.55 9.96
C SER A 206 20.28 -4.80 8.74
N LEU A 207 19.36 -3.88 8.42
CA LEU A 207 18.54 -3.99 7.22
C LEU A 207 19.39 -3.85 5.95
N ARG A 208 20.31 -2.87 5.92
CA ARG A 208 21.20 -2.65 4.78
C ARG A 208 22.18 -3.81 4.58
N GLU A 209 22.74 -4.35 5.65
CA GLU A 209 23.67 -5.49 5.60
C GLU A 209 22.99 -6.79 5.15
N ASN A 210 21.84 -7.12 5.73
CA ASN A 210 21.17 -8.40 5.50
C ASN A 210 20.32 -8.42 4.22
N TYR A 211 19.75 -7.30 3.81
CA TYR A 211 18.81 -7.23 2.68
C TYR A 211 19.26 -6.31 1.56
N GLY A 212 20.11 -5.30 1.82
CA GLY A 212 20.47 -4.25 0.86
C GLY A 212 21.14 -4.74 -0.41
N LYS A 213 21.72 -5.94 -0.41
CA LYS A 213 22.31 -6.57 -1.61
C LYS A 213 21.24 -7.11 -2.57
N HIS A 214 20.05 -7.43 -2.07
CA HIS A 214 18.99 -8.12 -2.82
C HIS A 214 17.72 -7.29 -2.95
N ILE A 215 17.45 -6.41 -1.98
CA ILE A 215 16.25 -5.60 -1.89
C ILE A 215 16.68 -4.15 -1.66
N ARG A 216 16.08 -3.23 -2.38
CA ARG A 216 16.28 -1.80 -2.15
C ARG A 216 15.82 -1.42 -0.74
N ILE A 217 16.64 -0.67 -0.02
CA ILE A 217 16.23 0.07 1.16
C ILE A 217 16.12 1.53 0.74
N PHE A 218 14.93 2.14 0.90
CA PHE A 218 14.74 3.54 0.56
C PHE A 218 15.69 4.42 1.39
N LYS A 219 16.06 5.57 0.85
CA LYS A 219 16.90 6.55 1.54
C LYS A 219 16.07 7.36 2.53
N ALA A 220 14.83 7.67 2.13
CA ALA A 220 13.89 8.32 3.01
C ALA A 220 13.62 7.45 4.25
N ILE A 221 13.63 8.08 5.42
CA ILE A 221 13.31 7.48 6.71
C ILE A 221 12.19 8.30 7.32
N ILE A 222 11.07 7.66 7.66
CA ILE A 222 9.93 8.33 8.26
C ILE A 222 10.15 8.42 9.78
N PRO A 223 10.31 9.62 10.32
CA PRO A 223 10.54 9.79 11.76
C PRO A 223 9.28 9.52 12.58
N VAL A 224 9.46 9.15 13.86
CA VAL A 224 8.36 9.15 14.81
C VAL A 224 7.96 10.59 15.11
N ALA A 225 6.66 10.90 14.99
CA ALA A 225 6.12 12.20 15.39
C ALA A 225 4.65 12.05 15.77
N ILE A 226 4.21 12.82 16.76
CA ILE A 226 2.82 12.86 17.21
C ILE A 226 1.93 13.43 16.11
N THR A 227 2.41 14.43 15.37
CA THR A 227 1.68 15.09 14.28
C THR A 227 1.21 14.11 13.19
N ALA A 228 1.91 12.99 12.97
CA ALA A 228 1.47 11.96 12.03
C ALA A 228 0.22 11.20 12.51
N ALA A 229 0.04 11.01 13.80
CA ALA A 229 -1.16 10.41 14.37
C ALA A 229 -2.31 11.44 14.41
N GLU A 230 -2.01 12.67 14.78
CA GLU A 230 -2.97 13.78 14.84
C GLU A 230 -3.53 14.10 13.44
N SER A 231 -2.71 14.08 12.39
CA SER A 231 -3.18 14.31 11.02
C SER A 231 -4.21 13.27 10.58
N SER A 232 -3.95 11.99 10.85
CA SER A 232 -4.91 10.91 10.57
C SER A 232 -6.21 11.05 11.37
N ALA A 233 -6.13 11.48 12.64
CA ALA A 233 -7.30 11.73 13.47
C ALA A 233 -8.12 12.94 12.98
N ALA A 234 -7.46 13.92 12.35
CA ALA A 234 -8.10 15.09 11.74
C ALA A 234 -8.67 14.82 10.34
N GLY A 235 -8.51 13.63 9.78
CA GLY A 235 -8.92 13.29 8.42
C GLY A 235 -8.09 14.00 7.33
N GLN A 236 -6.83 14.34 7.62
CA GLN A 236 -5.95 15.12 6.76
C GLN A 236 -4.62 14.40 6.52
N SER A 237 -3.97 14.70 5.41
CA SER A 237 -2.59 14.28 5.23
C SER A 237 -1.63 15.05 6.13
N ILE A 238 -0.41 14.52 6.28
CA ILE A 238 0.65 15.26 6.95
C ILE A 238 1.05 16.53 6.17
N TYR A 239 0.82 16.58 4.86
CA TYR A 239 1.14 17.74 4.04
C TYR A 239 0.21 18.92 4.30
N GLU A 240 -1.05 18.67 4.66
CA GLU A 240 -2.00 19.72 5.06
C GLU A 240 -1.84 20.05 6.55
N TYR A 241 -1.74 19.04 7.41
CA TYR A 241 -1.69 19.20 8.86
C TYR A 241 -0.40 19.85 9.37
N ASP A 242 0.77 19.44 8.87
CA ASP A 242 2.10 19.95 9.27
C ASP A 242 3.04 20.06 8.05
N LYS A 243 2.67 20.94 7.13
CA LYS A 243 3.32 21.13 5.82
C LYS A 243 4.83 21.31 5.88
N ASN A 244 5.35 21.97 6.90
CA ASN A 244 6.77 22.25 7.06
C ASN A 244 7.49 21.26 7.99
N GLY A 245 6.76 20.31 8.54
CA GLY A 245 7.24 19.31 9.47
C GLY A 245 8.24 18.33 8.88
N THR A 246 8.93 17.64 9.78
CA THR A 246 9.94 16.64 9.38
C THR A 246 9.31 15.44 8.70
N VAL A 247 8.12 15.04 9.14
CA VAL A 247 7.38 13.89 8.55
C VAL A 247 6.90 14.23 7.15
N ALA A 248 6.34 15.43 6.91
CA ALA A 248 5.92 15.88 5.59
C ALA A 248 7.10 15.88 4.60
N LYS A 249 8.25 16.40 5.01
CA LYS A 249 9.47 16.40 4.19
C LYS A 249 9.96 14.98 3.88
N ALA A 250 9.91 14.08 4.88
CA ALA A 250 10.31 12.69 4.70
C ALA A 250 9.39 11.93 3.72
N TYR A 251 8.07 12.12 3.81
CA TYR A 251 7.13 11.55 2.83
C TYR A 251 7.29 12.16 1.44
N ALA A 252 7.58 13.46 1.33
CA ALA A 252 7.87 14.10 0.04
C ALA A 252 9.14 13.54 -0.61
N GLU A 253 10.18 13.25 0.16
CA GLU A 253 11.39 12.59 -0.32
C GLU A 253 11.08 11.14 -0.76
N PHE A 254 10.36 10.39 0.06
CA PHE A 254 9.94 9.04 -0.25
C PHE A 254 9.11 8.98 -1.54
N THR A 255 8.15 9.90 -1.73
CA THR A 255 7.34 10.00 -2.94
C THR A 255 8.22 10.19 -4.19
N ARG A 256 9.22 11.08 -4.11
CA ARG A 256 10.19 11.28 -5.21
C ARG A 256 10.97 10.01 -5.51
N GLU A 257 11.41 9.27 -4.49
CA GLU A 257 12.10 8.00 -4.70
C GLU A 257 11.22 6.94 -5.36
N VAL A 258 9.93 6.86 -5.01
CA VAL A 258 8.96 5.93 -5.62
C VAL A 258 8.74 6.25 -7.10
N ILE A 259 8.59 7.53 -7.45
CA ILE A 259 8.45 7.97 -8.84
C ILE A 259 9.69 7.59 -9.66
N GLN A 260 10.89 7.92 -9.18
CA GLN A 260 12.15 7.60 -9.85
C GLN A 260 12.36 6.08 -10.05
N CYS A 261 11.90 5.28 -9.07
CA CYS A 261 11.93 3.83 -9.18
C CYS A 261 11.04 3.33 -10.32
N GLY A 262 9.82 3.86 -10.40
CA GLY A 262 8.87 3.53 -11.47
C GLY A 262 9.40 3.89 -12.86
N GLU A 263 9.97 5.06 -13.03
CA GLU A 263 10.54 5.53 -14.31
C GLU A 263 11.73 4.67 -14.76
N LYS A 264 12.64 4.32 -13.86
CA LYS A 264 13.77 3.43 -14.18
C LYS A 264 13.33 2.03 -14.60
N GLN A 265 12.25 1.51 -14.03
CA GLN A 265 11.69 0.21 -14.41
C GLN A 265 11.04 0.26 -15.79
N ARG A 266 10.34 1.35 -16.13
CA ARG A 266 9.74 1.58 -17.47
C ARG A 266 10.82 1.63 -18.54
N ASN A 267 11.84 2.45 -18.37
CA ASN A 267 12.93 2.61 -19.33
C ASN A 267 13.69 1.29 -19.59
N LYS A 268 13.88 0.44 -18.56
CA LYS A 268 14.47 -0.88 -18.71
C LYS A 268 13.58 -1.84 -19.52
N HIS A 269 12.26 -1.76 -19.33
CA HIS A 269 11.31 -2.61 -20.06
C HIS A 269 11.24 -2.21 -21.54
N GLU A 270 11.18 -0.94 -21.84
CA GLU A 270 11.20 -0.42 -23.22
C GLU A 270 12.50 -0.77 -23.95
N SER A 271 13.64 -0.63 -23.29
CA SER A 271 14.93 -1.01 -23.87
C SER A 271 15.11 -2.52 -24.09
N SER A 272 14.35 -3.36 -23.39
CA SER A 272 14.33 -4.82 -23.59
C SER A 272 13.40 -5.27 -24.72
N LEU A 273 12.39 -4.47 -25.07
CA LEU A 273 11.46 -4.74 -26.19
C LEU A 273 12.00 -4.24 -27.53
N SER A 274 12.99 -3.35 -27.51
CA SER A 274 13.63 -2.80 -28.72
C SER A 274 14.88 -3.56 -29.17
N ARG A 275 15.19 -4.69 -28.55
CA ARG A 275 16.24 -5.65 -28.93
C ARG A 275 15.64 -6.97 -29.40
#